data_828b7d4d8459ffb5a326dc8640214a80
#
_entry.id   828b7d4d8459ffb5a326dc8640214a80
#
_cell.length_a   1.000
_cell.length_b   1.000
_cell.length_c   1.000
_cell.angle_alpha   90.00
_cell.angle_beta   90.00
_cell.angle_gamma   90.00
#
_symmetry.space_group_name_H-M   'P 1'
#
loop_
_entity.id
_entity.type
_entity.pdbx_description
1 polymer ?
#
loop_
_entity_poly.entity_id
_entity_poly.type
_entity_poly.pdbx_seq_one_letter_code
_entity_poly.pdbx_strand_id
1 'polypeptide(L)'
;MKWIYGRQDFKTVERSEETCYLMTNGLGGFSSLTAAGAAARNDHAFFMACVRSPNSRYNIIHRLREQVWGTVLSTQEMADGSGEAGYRYLSSFTWEDTPVWHFQADGVEIRKEAAMEQGENTIALRYEIANRSREARTFLVTPFYQFSPKGEDLDPGREPAFADGKITGEAGTLVFRTNGHDRKISPEKETYYY
;
A
#
# COMPACT_ATOMS: atom_id res chain seq x y z
N MET A 1 10.20 -20.99 0.06
CA MET A 1 11.46 -20.33 -0.44
C MET A 1 11.47 -18.94 0.13
N LYS A 2 12.55 -18.53 0.80
CA LYS A 2 12.65 -17.20 1.41
C LYS A 2 13.41 -16.24 0.50
N TRP A 3 12.82 -15.10 0.21
CA TRP A 3 13.43 -14.02 -0.55
C TRP A 3 13.80 -12.90 0.42
N ILE A 4 15.00 -12.36 0.28
CA ILE A 4 15.52 -11.32 1.16
C ILE A 4 16.20 -10.28 0.30
N TYR A 5 15.71 -9.05 0.39
CA TYR A 5 16.32 -7.85 -0.18
C TYR A 5 16.74 -6.94 0.97
N GLY A 6 17.95 -6.46 0.92
CA GLY A 6 18.51 -5.57 1.93
C GLY A 6 18.61 -4.12 1.41
N ARG A 7 19.13 -3.24 2.26
CA ARG A 7 19.29 -1.81 1.94
C ARG A 7 20.06 -1.55 0.64
N GLN A 8 21.01 -2.41 0.28
CA GLN A 8 21.80 -2.29 -0.95
C GLN A 8 20.97 -2.48 -2.23
N ASP A 9 19.82 -3.13 -2.14
CA ASP A 9 18.92 -3.38 -3.27
C ASP A 9 17.98 -2.19 -3.53
N PHE A 10 17.90 -1.23 -2.59
CA PHE A 10 17.00 -0.07 -2.61
C PHE A 10 17.77 1.25 -2.60
N LYS A 11 18.76 1.43 -3.49
CA LYS A 11 19.62 2.62 -3.50
C LYS A 11 19.04 3.82 -4.24
N THR A 12 18.20 3.57 -5.22
CA THR A 12 17.53 4.61 -6.03
C THR A 12 16.07 4.24 -6.24
N VAL A 13 15.26 5.17 -6.76
CA VAL A 13 13.86 4.90 -7.10
C VAL A 13 13.77 3.78 -8.11
N GLU A 14 14.52 3.88 -9.22
CA GLU A 14 14.52 2.90 -10.31
C GLU A 14 14.89 1.50 -9.81
N ARG A 15 15.92 1.38 -8.98
CA ARG A 15 16.30 0.09 -8.38
C ARG A 15 15.22 -0.46 -7.46
N SER A 16 14.51 0.40 -6.74
CA SER A 16 13.42 -0.01 -5.85
C SER A 16 12.18 -0.49 -6.62
N GLU A 17 12.06 -0.17 -7.89
CA GLU A 17 10.95 -0.53 -8.77
C GLU A 17 11.19 -1.81 -9.59
N GLU A 18 12.43 -2.30 -9.67
CA GLU A 18 12.78 -3.51 -10.43
C GLU A 18 12.14 -4.80 -9.87
N THR A 19 11.89 -4.86 -8.57
CA THR A 19 11.38 -6.04 -7.88
C THR A 19 9.96 -5.82 -7.40
N CYS A 20 9.03 -6.67 -7.85
CA CYS A 20 7.63 -6.65 -7.43
C CYS A 20 7.27 -7.91 -6.66
N TYR A 21 6.31 -7.80 -5.76
CA TYR A 21 5.67 -8.95 -5.12
C TYR A 21 4.26 -9.17 -5.69
N LEU A 22 3.74 -10.38 -5.51
CA LEU A 22 2.38 -10.74 -5.85
C LEU A 22 1.80 -11.68 -4.80
N MET A 23 0.75 -11.25 -4.11
CA MET A 23 -0.13 -12.09 -3.30
C MET A 23 -1.45 -12.28 -4.02
N THR A 24 -2.05 -13.46 -3.89
CA THR A 24 -3.36 -13.76 -4.48
C THR A 24 -4.29 -14.36 -3.44
N ASN A 25 -5.61 -14.17 -3.64
CA ASN A 25 -6.65 -14.72 -2.76
C ASN A 25 -7.36 -15.96 -3.32
N GLY A 26 -6.90 -16.51 -4.44
CA GLY A 26 -7.54 -17.66 -5.10
C GLY A 26 -8.81 -17.35 -5.90
N LEU A 27 -9.42 -16.16 -5.74
CA LEU A 27 -10.60 -15.72 -6.50
C LEU A 27 -10.25 -14.91 -7.75
N GLY A 28 -8.98 -14.57 -7.96
CA GLY A 28 -8.49 -13.66 -8.99
C GLY A 28 -8.19 -12.26 -8.47
N GLY A 29 -8.48 -11.96 -7.20
CA GLY A 29 -7.99 -10.78 -6.50
C GLY A 29 -6.52 -10.92 -6.12
N PHE A 30 -5.81 -9.79 -5.95
CA PHE A 30 -4.40 -9.80 -5.64
C PHE A 30 -3.93 -8.51 -4.95
N SER A 31 -2.73 -8.56 -4.40
CA SER A 31 -1.93 -7.40 -4.00
C SER A 31 -0.59 -7.47 -4.74
N SER A 32 -0.24 -6.42 -5.47
CA SER A 32 1.02 -6.34 -6.21
C SER A 32 1.50 -4.90 -6.26
N LEU A 33 2.67 -4.66 -5.67
CA LEU A 33 3.43 -3.42 -5.73
C LEU A 33 4.91 -3.77 -5.87
N THR A 34 5.75 -2.76 -6.01
CA THR A 34 7.19 -2.99 -5.90
C THR A 34 7.58 -3.42 -4.49
N ALA A 35 8.74 -4.03 -4.32
CA ALA A 35 9.25 -4.38 -3.00
C ALA A 35 9.43 -3.16 -2.08
N ALA A 36 9.60 -1.97 -2.64
CA ALA A 36 9.62 -0.71 -1.89
C ALA A 36 8.22 -0.10 -1.65
N GLY A 37 7.15 -0.76 -2.12
CA GLY A 37 5.77 -0.33 -1.92
C GLY A 37 5.23 0.67 -2.94
N ALA A 38 5.97 0.94 -4.02
CA ALA A 38 5.53 1.84 -5.08
C ALA A 38 4.55 1.17 -6.06
N ALA A 39 3.60 1.94 -6.57
CA ALA A 39 2.77 1.57 -7.70
C ALA A 39 3.46 2.09 -8.98
N ALA A 40 4.32 1.27 -9.59
CA ALA A 40 5.15 1.62 -10.75
C ALA A 40 4.63 1.02 -12.06
N ARG A 41 3.41 0.48 -12.07
CA ARG A 41 2.77 -0.11 -13.26
C ARG A 41 1.27 0.10 -13.18
N ASN A 42 0.64 0.26 -14.33
CA ASN A 42 -0.81 0.50 -14.45
C ASN A 42 -1.71 -0.56 -13.77
N ASP A 43 -1.23 -1.79 -13.62
CA ASP A 43 -1.99 -2.86 -12.96
C ASP A 43 -1.53 -3.13 -11.51
N HIS A 44 -0.65 -2.28 -10.95
CA HIS A 44 -0.32 -2.34 -9.54
C HIS A 44 -1.51 -1.88 -8.68
N ALA A 45 -1.71 -2.59 -7.59
CA ALA A 45 -2.61 -2.20 -6.51
C ALA A 45 -2.16 -2.85 -5.21
N PHE A 46 -2.26 -2.10 -4.12
CA PHE A 46 -2.13 -2.71 -2.79
C PHE A 46 -3.27 -3.70 -2.53
N PHE A 47 -4.49 -3.38 -3.00
CA PHE A 47 -5.63 -4.27 -2.91
C PHE A 47 -6.48 -4.24 -4.19
N MET A 48 -6.33 -5.26 -5.00
CA MET A 48 -7.15 -5.55 -6.17
C MET A 48 -8.19 -6.59 -5.78
N ALA A 49 -9.46 -6.21 -5.70
CA ALA A 49 -10.54 -7.16 -5.42
C ALA A 49 -11.09 -7.78 -6.71
N CYS A 50 -11.48 -9.05 -6.65
CA CYS A 50 -12.20 -9.72 -7.73
C CYS A 50 -13.67 -9.87 -7.34
N VAL A 51 -14.54 -8.98 -7.84
CA VAL A 51 -15.97 -8.97 -7.49
C VAL A 51 -16.77 -10.03 -8.22
N ARG A 52 -16.27 -10.51 -9.35
CA ARG A 52 -16.82 -11.64 -10.09
C ARG A 52 -15.68 -12.45 -10.69
N SER A 53 -15.38 -13.56 -10.03
CA SER A 53 -14.30 -14.48 -10.43
C SER A 53 -14.52 -15.01 -11.85
N PRO A 54 -13.42 -15.15 -12.65
CA PRO A 54 -12.06 -14.77 -12.35
C PRO A 54 -11.65 -13.38 -12.86
N ASN A 55 -12.48 -12.67 -13.59
CA ASN A 55 -12.03 -11.58 -14.46
C ASN A 55 -12.49 -10.18 -14.06
N SER A 56 -13.56 -10.02 -13.29
CA SER A 56 -14.05 -8.69 -12.88
C SER A 56 -13.26 -8.18 -11.68
N ARG A 57 -12.18 -7.47 -11.95
CA ARG A 57 -11.25 -6.97 -10.95
C ARG A 57 -11.31 -5.46 -10.84
N TYR A 58 -11.23 -4.96 -9.61
CA TYR A 58 -11.24 -3.54 -9.31
C TYR A 58 -10.07 -3.18 -8.40
N ASN A 59 -9.39 -2.09 -8.73
CA ASN A 59 -8.40 -1.48 -7.88
C ASN A 59 -9.10 -0.75 -6.74
N ILE A 60 -9.11 -1.34 -5.57
CA ILE A 60 -9.80 -0.79 -4.39
C ILE A 60 -8.88 0.15 -3.63
N ILE A 61 -7.67 -0.32 -3.30
CA ILE A 61 -6.62 0.48 -2.67
C ILE A 61 -5.41 0.45 -3.61
N HIS A 62 -5.13 1.58 -4.21
CA HIS A 62 -4.04 1.69 -5.16
C HIS A 62 -2.69 1.51 -4.47
N ARG A 63 -2.43 2.33 -3.44
CA ARG A 63 -1.22 2.26 -2.63
C ARG A 63 -1.48 2.70 -1.19
N LEU A 64 -0.46 2.60 -0.37
CA LEU A 64 -0.42 3.14 0.98
C LEU A 64 0.70 4.18 1.09
N ARG A 65 0.46 5.26 1.84
CA ARG A 65 1.52 6.14 2.34
C ARG A 65 1.65 5.95 3.83
N GLU A 66 2.81 5.54 4.29
CA GLU A 66 3.17 5.49 5.69
C GLU A 66 4.08 6.65 6.05
N GLN A 67 3.87 7.23 7.23
CA GLN A 67 4.67 8.35 7.73
C GLN A 67 4.95 8.18 9.22
N VAL A 68 6.17 8.51 9.62
CA VAL A 68 6.58 8.65 11.02
C VAL A 68 7.03 10.08 11.25
N TRP A 69 6.39 10.79 12.17
CA TRP A 69 6.78 12.16 12.55
C TRP A 69 7.00 13.11 11.35
N GLY A 70 6.24 12.94 10.27
CA GLY A 70 6.38 13.68 9.02
C GLY A 70 7.32 13.06 7.99
N THR A 71 8.19 12.14 8.37
CA THR A 71 9.05 11.40 7.42
C THR A 71 8.22 10.36 6.68
N VAL A 72 8.17 10.47 5.35
CA VAL A 72 7.45 9.55 4.46
C VAL A 72 8.28 8.28 4.26
N LEU A 73 7.66 7.12 4.51
CA LEU A 73 8.29 5.80 4.37
C LEU A 73 7.90 5.09 3.07
N SER A 74 6.86 5.56 2.39
CA SER A 74 6.46 5.05 1.08
C SER A 74 7.39 5.56 -0.02
N THR A 75 7.48 4.79 -1.10
CA THR A 75 8.21 5.14 -2.31
C THR A 75 7.19 5.33 -3.43
N GLN A 76 7.27 6.45 -4.17
CA GLN A 76 6.40 6.69 -5.33
C GLN A 76 6.97 7.82 -6.20
N GLU A 77 6.92 7.66 -7.51
CA GLU A 77 7.07 8.77 -8.46
C GLU A 77 5.70 9.37 -8.79
N MET A 78 5.65 10.70 -8.86
CA MET A 78 4.45 11.45 -9.23
C MET A 78 4.56 11.98 -10.65
N ALA A 79 3.43 12.20 -11.32
CA ALA A 79 3.39 12.68 -12.70
C ALA A 79 4.00 14.09 -12.89
N ASP A 80 4.07 14.89 -11.84
CA ASP A 80 4.69 16.21 -11.85
C ASP A 80 6.23 16.20 -11.66
N GLY A 81 6.81 14.99 -11.56
CA GLY A 81 8.24 14.80 -11.32
C GLY A 81 8.66 14.91 -9.86
N SER A 82 7.73 15.15 -8.94
CA SER A 82 7.98 15.01 -7.51
C SER A 82 7.95 13.53 -7.12
N GLY A 83 8.29 13.21 -5.88
CA GLY A 83 8.25 11.82 -5.45
C GLY A 83 8.49 11.62 -3.97
N GLU A 84 8.21 10.42 -3.52
CA GLU A 84 8.45 9.93 -2.18
C GLU A 84 9.63 8.96 -2.19
N ALA A 85 10.64 9.21 -1.37
CA ALA A 85 11.89 8.45 -1.36
C ALA A 85 12.01 7.52 -0.13
N GLY A 86 10.92 6.85 0.23
CA GLY A 86 10.84 5.98 1.40
C GLY A 86 11.78 4.77 1.36
N TYR A 87 12.23 4.37 0.17
CA TYR A 87 13.26 3.34 -0.01
C TYR A 87 14.53 3.63 0.81
N ARG A 88 14.82 4.90 1.11
CA ARG A 88 15.97 5.30 1.94
C ARG A 88 15.86 4.82 3.39
N TYR A 89 14.64 4.62 3.87
CA TYR A 89 14.33 4.16 5.22
C TYR A 89 14.06 2.67 5.29
N LEU A 90 13.89 2.01 4.12
CA LEU A 90 13.68 0.58 4.01
C LEU A 90 14.99 -0.17 4.28
N SER A 91 15.06 -0.89 5.38
CA SER A 91 16.23 -1.68 5.75
C SER A 91 16.22 -3.08 5.15
N SER A 92 15.04 -3.67 4.99
CA SER A 92 14.86 -4.94 4.28
C SER A 92 13.42 -5.17 3.85
N PHE A 93 13.27 -5.94 2.78
CA PHE A 93 12.05 -6.58 2.36
C PHE A 93 12.29 -8.10 2.36
N THR A 94 11.40 -8.85 2.96
CA THR A 94 11.48 -10.31 2.98
C THR A 94 10.14 -10.92 2.55
N TRP A 95 10.23 -12.06 1.88
CA TRP A 95 9.08 -12.87 1.52
C TRP A 95 9.35 -14.33 1.86
N GLU A 96 8.49 -14.92 2.64
CA GLU A 96 8.45 -16.37 2.89
C GLU A 96 7.02 -16.87 2.66
N ASP A 97 6.12 -16.62 3.56
CA ASP A 97 4.68 -16.87 3.40
C ASP A 97 3.92 -15.57 3.12
N THR A 98 4.40 -14.47 3.68
CA THR A 98 3.87 -13.11 3.54
C THR A 98 4.99 -12.11 3.25
N PRO A 99 4.69 -10.99 2.58
CA PRO A 99 5.65 -9.89 2.46
C PRO A 99 5.81 -9.15 3.78
N VAL A 100 7.06 -8.91 4.16
CA VAL A 100 7.44 -8.19 5.38
C VAL A 100 8.45 -7.12 5.05
N TRP A 101 8.15 -5.90 5.47
CA TRP A 101 9.02 -4.73 5.34
C TRP A 101 9.56 -4.30 6.70
N HIS A 102 10.81 -3.93 6.75
CA HIS A 102 11.43 -3.32 7.92
C HIS A 102 11.91 -1.92 7.59
N PHE A 103 11.38 -0.93 8.29
CA PHE A 103 11.78 0.47 8.14
C PHE A 103 12.47 0.98 9.41
N GLN A 104 13.36 1.96 9.22
CA GLN A 104 13.98 2.71 10.31
C GLN A 104 14.00 4.20 9.97
N ALA A 105 13.30 5.01 10.74
CA ALA A 105 13.22 6.46 10.59
C ALA A 105 13.00 7.14 11.94
N ASP A 106 13.63 8.28 12.17
CA ASP A 106 13.40 9.17 13.31
C ASP A 106 13.46 8.49 14.69
N GLY A 107 14.33 7.47 14.82
CA GLY A 107 14.45 6.66 16.03
C GLY A 107 13.31 5.66 16.24
N VAL A 108 12.51 5.40 15.21
CA VAL A 108 11.45 4.41 15.21
C VAL A 108 11.80 3.26 14.27
N GLU A 109 11.61 2.04 14.74
CA GLU A 109 11.71 0.81 13.97
C GLU A 109 10.28 0.31 13.68
N ILE A 110 9.99 -0.01 12.43
CA ILE A 110 8.67 -0.46 12.01
C ILE A 110 8.82 -1.76 11.22
N ARG A 111 8.09 -2.78 11.66
CA ARG A 111 7.85 -4.00 10.89
C ARG A 111 6.42 -3.94 10.35
N LYS A 112 6.28 -3.91 9.04
CA LYS A 112 5.02 -4.01 8.32
C LYS A 112 4.89 -5.41 7.74
N GLU A 113 3.71 -5.99 7.84
CA GLU A 113 3.36 -7.27 7.22
C GLU A 113 1.98 -7.15 6.57
N ALA A 114 1.80 -7.77 5.41
CA ALA A 114 0.52 -7.83 4.73
C ALA A 114 0.13 -9.29 4.44
N ALA A 115 -1.15 -9.60 4.49
CA ALA A 115 -1.68 -10.91 4.14
C ALA A 115 -3.05 -10.79 3.46
N MET A 116 -3.34 -11.69 2.53
CA MET A 116 -4.67 -11.84 1.92
C MET A 116 -5.33 -13.13 2.41
N GLU A 117 -6.62 -13.05 2.70
CA GLU A 117 -7.41 -14.22 3.04
C GLU A 117 -7.73 -15.02 1.77
N GLN A 118 -7.53 -16.33 1.84
CA GLN A 118 -7.83 -17.23 0.73
C GLN A 118 -9.35 -17.42 0.59
N GLY A 119 -9.85 -17.28 -0.62
CA GLY A 119 -11.29 -17.39 -0.92
C GLY A 119 -12.11 -16.15 -0.60
N GLU A 120 -11.49 -15.04 -0.17
CA GLU A 120 -12.17 -13.80 0.16
C GLU A 120 -11.46 -12.56 -0.39
N ASN A 121 -12.23 -11.49 -0.65
CA ASN A 121 -11.68 -10.18 -0.97
C ASN A 121 -11.35 -9.43 0.34
N THR A 122 -10.37 -9.93 1.06
CA THR A 122 -9.91 -9.38 2.35
C THR A 122 -8.39 -9.27 2.36
N ILE A 123 -7.88 -8.12 2.78
CA ILE A 123 -6.45 -7.89 3.02
C ILE A 123 -6.26 -7.35 4.44
N ALA A 124 -5.25 -7.84 5.12
CA ALA A 124 -4.88 -7.41 6.46
C ALA A 124 -3.48 -6.79 6.45
N LEU A 125 -3.30 -5.79 7.28
CA LEU A 125 -2.02 -5.15 7.58
C LEU A 125 -1.72 -5.25 9.07
N ARG A 126 -0.49 -5.60 9.39
CA ARG A 126 0.05 -5.57 10.74
C ARG A 126 1.28 -4.66 10.79
N TYR A 127 1.29 -3.76 11.75
CA TYR A 127 2.45 -2.93 12.08
C TYR A 127 2.91 -3.23 13.50
N GLU A 128 4.19 -3.55 13.64
CA GLU A 128 4.88 -3.60 14.92
C GLU A 128 5.82 -2.40 14.96
N ILE A 129 5.63 -1.54 15.96
CA ILE A 129 6.33 -0.24 16.05
C ILE A 129 7.10 -0.19 17.34
N ALA A 130 8.43 -0.04 17.25
CA ALA A 130 9.29 0.17 18.38
C ALA A 130 9.87 1.59 18.35
N ASN A 131 9.36 2.46 19.20
CA ASN A 131 9.89 3.81 19.38
C ASN A 131 11.12 3.77 20.28
N ARG A 132 12.30 3.99 19.70
CA ARG A 132 13.59 4.09 20.41
C ARG A 132 13.95 5.53 20.74
N SER A 133 13.15 6.50 20.30
CA SER A 133 13.37 7.90 20.63
C SER A 133 12.91 8.20 22.08
N ARG A 134 13.25 9.39 22.58
CA ARG A 134 12.82 9.85 23.91
C ARG A 134 11.45 10.53 23.89
N GLU A 135 10.89 10.74 22.72
CA GLU A 135 9.67 11.51 22.52
C GLU A 135 8.57 10.65 21.89
N ALA A 136 7.32 11.00 22.14
CA ALA A 136 6.20 10.38 21.44
C ALA A 136 6.29 10.69 19.93
N ARG A 137 6.05 9.68 19.10
CA ARG A 137 6.06 9.79 17.64
C ARG A 137 4.71 9.38 17.07
N THR A 138 4.18 10.18 16.17
CA THR A 138 2.96 9.83 15.44
C THR A 138 3.33 8.93 14.26
N PHE A 139 2.59 7.84 14.12
CA PHE A 139 2.63 6.99 12.93
C PHE A 139 1.29 7.11 12.20
N LEU A 140 1.34 7.45 10.92
CA LEU A 140 0.18 7.65 10.07
C LEU A 140 0.21 6.67 8.90
N VAL A 141 -0.93 6.07 8.60
CA VAL A 141 -1.15 5.25 7.40
C VAL A 141 -2.27 5.86 6.59
N THR A 142 -2.00 6.20 5.34
CA THR A 142 -2.96 6.79 4.42
C THR A 142 -3.18 5.85 3.24
N PRO A 143 -4.30 5.12 3.17
CA PRO A 143 -4.70 4.38 1.98
C PRO A 143 -5.23 5.32 0.90
N PHE A 144 -4.82 5.11 -0.36
CA PHE A 144 -5.37 5.80 -1.52
C PHE A 144 -6.37 4.88 -2.22
N TYR A 145 -7.62 5.28 -2.18
CA TYR A 145 -8.74 4.52 -2.74
C TYR A 145 -9.00 4.91 -4.19
N GLN A 146 -9.23 3.93 -5.04
CA GLN A 146 -9.50 4.16 -6.47
C GLN A 146 -10.87 3.65 -6.91
N PHE A 147 -11.25 2.43 -6.60
CA PHE A 147 -12.50 1.78 -6.99
C PHE A 147 -12.74 1.71 -8.51
N SER A 148 -11.68 1.71 -9.32
CA SER A 148 -11.76 1.59 -10.79
C SER A 148 -11.56 0.15 -11.23
N PRO A 149 -12.12 -0.25 -12.40
CA PRO A 149 -11.75 -1.50 -13.04
C PRO A 149 -10.24 -1.61 -13.23
N LYS A 150 -9.70 -2.85 -13.21
CA LYS A 150 -8.27 -3.09 -13.40
C LYS A 150 -7.78 -2.49 -14.72
N GLY A 151 -6.73 -1.67 -14.64
CA GLY A 151 -6.10 -1.02 -15.81
C GLY A 151 -6.81 0.24 -16.27
N GLU A 152 -7.82 0.71 -15.55
CA GLU A 152 -8.50 1.98 -15.82
C GLU A 152 -8.11 3.02 -14.75
N ASP A 153 -8.02 4.26 -15.18
CA ASP A 153 -7.82 5.40 -14.30
C ASP A 153 -9.03 5.68 -13.42
N LEU A 154 -8.84 6.47 -12.36
CA LEU A 154 -9.94 6.98 -11.56
C LEU A 154 -10.83 7.89 -12.42
N ASP A 155 -12.09 7.52 -12.60
CA ASP A 155 -13.11 8.37 -13.21
C ASP A 155 -13.60 9.41 -12.18
N PRO A 156 -13.37 10.71 -12.39
CA PRO A 156 -13.85 11.75 -11.48
C PRO A 156 -15.38 11.75 -11.27
N GLY A 157 -16.15 11.16 -12.21
CA GLY A 157 -17.59 10.99 -12.08
C GLY A 157 -18.03 9.79 -11.24
N ARG A 158 -17.11 8.93 -10.83
CA ARG A 158 -17.34 7.67 -10.10
C ARG A 158 -16.58 7.60 -8.78
N GLU A 159 -16.38 8.72 -8.14
CA GLU A 159 -15.68 8.76 -6.86
C GLU A 159 -16.42 7.93 -5.80
N PRO A 160 -15.70 7.16 -4.96
CA PRO A 160 -16.33 6.39 -3.90
C PRO A 160 -16.92 7.30 -2.82
N ALA A 161 -18.07 6.90 -2.28
CA ALA A 161 -18.73 7.59 -1.18
C ALA A 161 -18.24 7.06 0.17
N PHE A 162 -18.06 7.95 1.13
CA PHE A 162 -17.61 7.63 2.49
C PHE A 162 -18.75 7.87 3.49
N ALA A 163 -19.20 6.83 4.14
CA ALA A 163 -20.23 6.93 5.18
C ALA A 163 -20.07 5.79 6.21
N ASP A 164 -20.28 6.09 7.48
CA ASP A 164 -20.36 5.12 8.58
C ASP A 164 -19.19 4.11 8.65
N GLY A 165 -17.98 4.56 8.37
CA GLY A 165 -16.78 3.71 8.35
C GLY A 165 -16.72 2.72 7.20
N LYS A 166 -17.47 2.99 6.14
CA LYS A 166 -17.52 2.23 4.90
C LYS A 166 -17.17 3.13 3.72
N ILE A 167 -16.63 2.53 2.68
CA ILE A 167 -16.32 3.18 1.42
C ILE A 167 -17.05 2.41 0.34
N THR A 168 -17.99 3.06 -0.35
CA THR A 168 -18.83 2.44 -1.36
C THR A 168 -18.55 3.05 -2.73
N GLY A 169 -18.25 2.23 -3.70
CA GLY A 169 -18.04 2.59 -5.10
C GLY A 169 -18.67 1.56 -6.03
N GLU A 170 -18.35 1.63 -7.31
CA GLU A 170 -18.86 0.72 -8.33
C GLU A 170 -18.56 -0.75 -8.05
N ALA A 171 -17.39 -1.04 -7.47
CA ALA A 171 -16.96 -2.38 -7.11
C ALA A 171 -17.74 -3.00 -5.93
N GLY A 172 -18.55 -2.21 -5.23
CA GLY A 172 -19.21 -2.60 -3.98
C GLY A 172 -18.76 -1.77 -2.79
N THR A 173 -18.79 -2.38 -1.60
CA THR A 173 -18.48 -1.69 -0.34
C THR A 173 -17.26 -2.28 0.34
N LEU A 174 -16.25 -1.44 0.57
CA LEU A 174 -15.12 -1.76 1.44
C LEU A 174 -15.48 -1.46 2.89
N VAL A 175 -15.35 -2.45 3.76
CA VAL A 175 -15.44 -2.28 5.20
C VAL A 175 -14.03 -2.18 5.78
N PHE A 176 -13.71 -1.03 6.35
CA PHE A 176 -12.41 -0.78 6.94
C PHE A 176 -12.46 -0.97 8.46
N ARG A 177 -11.52 -1.71 9.01
CA ARG A 177 -11.33 -1.92 10.44
C ARG A 177 -9.90 -1.60 10.83
N THR A 178 -9.71 -0.93 11.96
CA THR A 178 -8.39 -0.64 12.51
C THR A 178 -8.48 -0.52 14.04
N ASN A 179 -7.39 -0.86 14.72
CA ASN A 179 -7.18 -0.54 16.13
C ASN A 179 -6.43 0.80 16.30
N GLY A 180 -6.12 1.52 15.22
CA GLY A 180 -5.56 2.87 15.28
C GLY A 180 -6.59 3.90 15.76
N HIS A 181 -6.08 5.01 16.29
CA HIS A 181 -6.86 6.18 16.73
C HIS A 181 -6.90 7.22 15.59
N ASP A 182 -7.70 8.28 15.74
CA ASP A 182 -7.72 9.48 14.89
C ASP A 182 -7.85 9.17 13.37
N ARG A 183 -9.08 8.95 12.94
CA ARG A 183 -9.40 8.74 11.53
C ARG A 183 -9.81 10.05 10.88
N LYS A 184 -9.23 10.35 9.72
CA LYS A 184 -9.61 11.48 8.88
C LYS A 184 -9.77 10.99 7.45
N ILE A 185 -10.79 11.50 6.76
CA ILE A 185 -10.96 11.34 5.32
C ILE A 185 -10.52 12.65 4.67
N SER A 186 -9.67 12.56 3.65
CA SER A 186 -9.20 13.71 2.88
C SER A 186 -9.60 13.53 1.41
N PRO A 187 -10.06 14.60 0.74
CA PRO A 187 -10.35 14.59 -0.70
C PRO A 187 -9.09 14.74 -1.56
N GLU A 188 -7.90 14.66 -0.98
CA GLU A 188 -6.64 14.78 -1.72
C GLU A 188 -6.54 13.72 -2.81
N LYS A 189 -6.10 14.16 -3.99
CA LYS A 189 -5.88 13.32 -5.17
C LYS A 189 -4.42 13.34 -5.54
N GLU A 190 -3.94 12.23 -6.05
CA GLU A 190 -2.57 12.09 -6.57
C GLU A 190 -2.63 11.58 -8.00
N THR A 191 -1.71 12.03 -8.84
CA THR A 191 -1.50 11.52 -10.19
C THR A 191 -0.12 10.90 -10.27
N TYR A 192 -0.05 9.64 -10.67
CA TYR A 192 1.18 8.86 -10.72
C TYR A 192 1.76 8.85 -12.12
N TYR A 193 3.07 8.64 -12.19
CA TYR A 193 3.78 8.32 -13.41
C TYR A 193 3.95 6.79 -13.50
N TYR A 194 3.68 6.22 -14.69
CA TYR A 194 3.88 4.80 -14.97
C TYR A 194 4.80 4.61 -16.17
#